data_a76289716b8eaf8054ceedd38648e2ae
#
_entry.id   a76289716b8eaf8054ceedd38648e2ae
#
_cell.length_a   1.000
_cell.length_b   1.000
_cell.length_c   1.000
_cell.angle_alpha   90.00
_cell.angle_beta   90.00
_cell.angle_gamma   90.00
#
_symmetry.space_group_name_H-M   'P 1'
#
loop_
_entity.id
_entity.type
_entity.pdbx_description
1 polymer ?
#
loop_
_entity_poly.entity_id
_entity_poly.type
_entity_poly.pdbx_seq_one_letter_code
_entity_poly.pdbx_strand_id
1 'polypeptide(L)'
;SSLFGLTDNSIMSGTSTPFAITKELGGRICIPLFIEELDQNFFKKYAENIVKVVYSAIPRERGTKTGVEKLPTFTSFVATSNYSFVQPSEALLSRTLFIHMKKSDFVQENFKYFDESLRKDLSLILPRLLLYRDYVLPIFKSVYQNLINNIPNYSGDRYLRSVAMSCTMWILINKLVGQNLFNWQQMVLEYYGYYEKNLRSKVTNADMMLRHISKLIDNKDLRYGVHYKLIRDVILRLNLSKFLTKFNILYGNTQEQTLEMSDFCNYVANDNRFDLERKVMDIGRTISINIANEDYLLDTVKA
;
A
#
# COMPACT_ATOMS: atom_id res chain seq x y z
N SER A 1 -0.52 -19.91 -4.14
CA SER A 1 -0.78 -21.11 -3.32
C SER A 1 -0.24 -22.38 -3.98
N SER A 2 -0.47 -22.59 -5.27
CA SER A 2 -0.10 -23.82 -6.01
C SER A 2 1.40 -24.16 -5.93
N LEU A 3 2.29 -23.18 -5.94
CA LEU A 3 3.74 -23.38 -5.78
C LEU A 3 4.09 -24.11 -4.46
N PHE A 4 3.27 -23.95 -3.43
CA PHE A 4 3.44 -24.58 -2.12
C PHE A 4 2.57 -25.85 -1.95
N GLY A 5 1.92 -26.32 -3.01
CA GLY A 5 1.00 -27.45 -2.96
C GLY A 5 -0.26 -27.21 -2.13
N LEU A 6 -0.62 -25.93 -1.91
CA LEU A 6 -1.79 -25.57 -1.12
C LEU A 6 -3.06 -25.58 -1.99
N THR A 7 -4.13 -26.09 -1.43
CA THR A 7 -5.47 -26.06 -2.02
C THR A 7 -6.21 -24.76 -1.70
N ASP A 8 -7.31 -24.48 -2.38
CA ASP A 8 -8.13 -23.30 -2.16
C ASP A 8 -8.64 -23.21 -0.69
N ASN A 9 -8.86 -24.34 -0.02
CA ASN A 9 -9.21 -24.38 1.40
C ASN A 9 -8.12 -23.88 2.35
N SER A 10 -6.89 -23.69 1.85
CA SER A 10 -5.76 -23.15 2.62
C SER A 10 -5.63 -21.62 2.50
N ILE A 11 -6.50 -21.00 1.72
CA ILE A 11 -6.55 -19.55 1.49
C ILE A 11 -7.55 -18.94 2.47
N MET A 12 -7.14 -17.89 3.17
CA MET A 12 -8.03 -17.15 4.06
C MET A 12 -8.78 -16.05 3.32
N SER A 13 -10.01 -15.78 3.74
CA SER A 13 -10.75 -14.59 3.29
C SER A 13 -10.18 -13.32 3.91
N GLY A 14 -10.11 -12.24 3.13
CA GLY A 14 -9.71 -10.91 3.58
C GLY A 14 -10.65 -10.28 4.62
N THR A 15 -11.84 -10.84 4.81
CA THR A 15 -12.78 -10.45 5.87
C THR A 15 -12.46 -11.11 7.22
N SER A 16 -11.45 -11.99 7.27
CA SER A 16 -11.03 -12.66 8.50
C SER A 16 -10.54 -11.66 9.55
N THR A 17 -10.82 -11.95 10.81
CA THR A 17 -10.37 -11.08 11.91
C THR A 17 -8.84 -11.06 12.03
N PRO A 18 -8.23 -9.95 12.48
CA PRO A 18 -6.78 -9.88 12.70
C PRO A 18 -6.26 -10.95 13.65
N PHE A 19 -7.10 -11.40 14.58
CA PHE A 19 -6.75 -12.49 15.48
C PHE A 19 -6.67 -13.84 14.74
N ALA A 20 -7.66 -14.14 13.91
CA ALA A 20 -7.66 -15.38 13.11
C ALA A 20 -6.42 -15.42 12.20
N ILE A 21 -6.11 -14.31 11.52
CA ILE A 21 -4.90 -14.20 10.68
C ILE A 21 -3.62 -14.43 11.50
N THR A 22 -3.52 -13.80 12.68
CA THR A 22 -2.33 -13.97 13.54
C THR A 22 -2.20 -15.39 14.06
N LYS A 23 -3.31 -16.05 14.39
CA LYS A 23 -3.33 -17.44 14.83
C LYS A 23 -2.87 -18.38 13.72
N GLU A 24 -3.38 -18.19 12.49
CA GLU A 24 -2.96 -18.97 11.33
C GLU A 24 -1.48 -18.75 10.98
N LEU A 25 -0.99 -17.52 11.08
CA LEU A 25 0.44 -17.22 10.93
C LEU A 25 1.29 -17.95 11.97
N GLY A 26 0.83 -18.03 13.22
CA GLY A 26 1.50 -18.76 14.29
C GLY A 26 1.50 -20.28 14.12
N GLY A 27 0.50 -20.81 13.43
CA GLY A 27 0.40 -22.26 13.13
C GLY A 27 1.23 -22.71 11.93
N ARG A 28 1.86 -21.77 11.20
CA ARG A 28 2.63 -22.07 9.97
C ARG A 28 4.11 -21.82 10.19
N ILE A 29 4.94 -22.73 9.67
CA ILE A 29 6.39 -22.58 9.65
C ILE A 29 6.87 -22.66 8.21
N CYS A 30 7.53 -21.60 7.73
CA CYS A 30 8.12 -21.50 6.38
C CYS A 30 7.13 -21.59 5.20
N ILE A 31 5.84 -21.72 5.43
CA ILE A 31 4.81 -21.73 4.39
C ILE A 31 4.00 -20.44 4.49
N PRO A 32 3.99 -19.56 3.46
CA PRO A 32 3.26 -18.31 3.55
C PRO A 32 1.76 -18.53 3.77
N LEU A 33 1.15 -17.63 4.51
CA LEU A 33 -0.31 -17.52 4.58
C LEU A 33 -0.80 -16.75 3.36
N PHE A 34 -1.75 -17.31 2.64
CA PHE A 34 -2.41 -16.63 1.52
C PHE A 34 -3.74 -16.06 2.00
N ILE A 35 -3.97 -14.78 1.69
CA ILE A 35 -5.18 -14.05 2.07
C ILE A 35 -5.75 -13.41 0.82
N GLU A 36 -7.00 -13.70 0.53
CA GLU A 36 -7.68 -13.21 -0.66
C GLU A 36 -8.60 -12.04 -0.33
N GLU A 37 -8.57 -11.02 -1.18
CA GLU A 37 -9.46 -9.86 -1.11
C GLU A 37 -9.42 -9.11 0.24
N LEU A 38 -8.23 -8.75 0.69
CA LEU A 38 -8.13 -7.89 1.87
C LEU A 38 -8.92 -6.60 1.69
N ASP A 39 -9.78 -6.32 2.66
CA ASP A 39 -10.59 -5.12 2.65
C ASP A 39 -9.79 -3.86 3.05
N GLN A 40 -10.35 -2.70 2.74
CA GLN A 40 -9.72 -1.42 3.00
C GLN A 40 -9.59 -1.13 4.51
N ASN A 41 -10.55 -1.60 5.32
CA ASN A 41 -10.55 -1.41 6.77
C ASN A 41 -9.43 -2.21 7.45
N PHE A 42 -9.15 -3.42 6.93
CA PHE A 42 -8.04 -4.22 7.39
C PHE A 42 -6.72 -3.46 7.22
N PHE A 43 -6.50 -2.88 6.04
CA PHE A 43 -5.28 -2.11 5.76
C PHE A 43 -5.14 -0.90 6.66
N LYS A 44 -6.19 -0.13 6.87
CA LYS A 44 -6.15 1.07 7.70
C LYS A 44 -5.88 0.79 9.17
N LYS A 45 -6.45 -0.28 9.71
CA LYS A 45 -6.44 -0.52 11.15
C LYS A 45 -5.40 -1.54 11.62
N TYR A 46 -5.09 -2.52 10.79
CA TYR A 46 -4.39 -3.72 11.27
C TYR A 46 -3.16 -4.11 10.47
N ALA A 47 -3.08 -3.80 9.18
CA ALA A 47 -2.01 -4.27 8.29
C ALA A 47 -0.62 -3.90 8.80
N GLU A 48 -0.43 -2.66 9.23
CA GLU A 48 0.88 -2.21 9.73
C GLU A 48 1.36 -3.02 10.94
N ASN A 49 0.47 -3.28 11.89
CA ASN A 49 0.82 -4.04 13.08
C ASN A 49 1.14 -5.52 12.74
N ILE A 50 0.35 -6.13 11.86
CA ILE A 50 0.60 -7.51 11.44
C ILE A 50 1.90 -7.60 10.66
N VAL A 51 2.16 -6.70 9.73
CA VAL A 51 3.40 -6.67 8.96
C VAL A 51 4.63 -6.47 9.87
N LYS A 52 4.53 -5.59 10.89
CA LYS A 52 5.60 -5.40 11.86
C LYS A 52 5.92 -6.69 12.63
N VAL A 53 4.90 -7.38 13.10
CA VAL A 53 5.03 -8.67 13.83
C VAL A 53 5.66 -9.73 12.94
N VAL A 54 5.13 -9.91 11.74
CA VAL A 54 5.62 -10.89 10.76
C VAL A 54 7.08 -10.62 10.38
N TYR A 55 7.40 -9.37 10.02
CA TYR A 55 8.74 -8.99 9.59
C TYR A 55 9.79 -9.15 10.70
N SER A 56 9.42 -8.83 11.93
CA SER A 56 10.35 -8.90 13.08
C SER A 56 10.43 -10.29 13.71
N ALA A 57 9.56 -11.22 13.29
CA ALA A 57 9.40 -12.54 13.92
C ALA A 57 9.15 -12.47 15.44
N ILE A 58 8.58 -11.34 15.91
CA ILE A 58 8.30 -11.13 17.33
C ILE A 58 6.94 -11.76 17.65
N PRO A 59 6.86 -12.64 18.67
CA PRO A 59 5.59 -13.22 19.07
C PRO A 59 4.57 -12.13 19.46
N ARG A 60 3.36 -12.27 18.97
CA ARG A 60 2.26 -11.41 19.44
C ARG A 60 1.76 -11.94 20.78
N GLU A 61 1.68 -11.07 21.75
CA GLU A 61 1.15 -11.37 23.07
C GLU A 61 -0.34 -11.04 23.17
N ARG A 62 -1.10 -11.91 23.77
CA ARG A 62 -2.51 -11.71 24.06
C ARG A 62 -2.80 -12.04 25.52
N GLY A 63 -3.42 -11.11 26.23
CA GLY A 63 -3.99 -11.39 27.54
C GLY A 63 -5.15 -12.40 27.43
N THR A 64 -5.12 -13.43 28.24
CA THR A 64 -6.21 -14.39 28.44
C THR A 64 -6.66 -14.33 29.89
N LYS A 65 -7.79 -14.99 30.20
CA LYS A 65 -8.26 -15.05 31.60
C LYS A 65 -7.27 -15.78 32.52
N THR A 66 -6.39 -16.58 31.96
CA THR A 66 -5.43 -17.44 32.70
C THR A 66 -3.98 -17.00 32.53
N GLY A 67 -3.68 -15.90 31.80
CA GLY A 67 -2.32 -15.41 31.60
C GLY A 67 -2.11 -14.74 30.25
N VAL A 68 -0.90 -14.82 29.72
CA VAL A 68 -0.51 -14.26 28.42
C VAL A 68 -0.21 -15.41 27.43
N GLU A 69 -0.97 -15.46 26.35
CA GLU A 69 -0.71 -16.35 25.23
C GLU A 69 0.27 -15.67 24.26
N LYS A 70 1.36 -16.35 23.90
CA LYS A 70 2.32 -15.89 22.91
C LYS A 70 2.11 -16.63 21.60
N LEU A 71 1.77 -15.90 20.54
CA LEU A 71 1.60 -16.45 19.19
C LEU A 71 2.88 -16.17 18.39
N PRO A 72 3.77 -17.13 18.23
CA PRO A 72 4.99 -16.97 17.43
C PRO A 72 4.63 -16.78 15.96
N THR A 73 5.48 -16.07 15.22
CA THR A 73 5.28 -15.84 13.80
C THR A 73 6.57 -16.15 13.07
N PHE A 74 6.60 -17.28 12.36
CA PHE A 74 7.77 -17.79 11.63
C PHE A 74 7.53 -17.91 10.13
N THR A 75 6.55 -17.19 9.63
CA THR A 75 6.19 -17.22 8.21
C THR A 75 5.82 -15.82 7.72
N SER A 76 5.74 -15.67 6.41
CA SER A 76 5.24 -14.50 5.73
C SER A 76 3.77 -14.66 5.34
N PHE A 77 3.18 -13.60 4.77
CA PHE A 77 1.90 -13.73 4.09
C PHE A 77 1.94 -13.09 2.70
N VAL A 78 1.10 -13.59 1.83
CA VAL A 78 0.81 -13.03 0.51
C VAL A 78 -0.66 -12.66 0.51
N ALA A 79 -0.96 -11.43 0.14
CA ALA A 79 -2.34 -10.97 0.12
C ALA A 79 -2.69 -10.31 -1.21
N THR A 80 -3.91 -10.50 -1.66
CA THR A 80 -4.50 -9.78 -2.79
C THR A 80 -5.49 -8.74 -2.30
N SER A 81 -5.65 -7.66 -3.05
CA SER A 81 -6.65 -6.63 -2.78
C SER A 81 -7.06 -5.97 -4.07
N ASN A 82 -8.35 -5.70 -4.21
CA ASN A 82 -8.90 -4.91 -5.31
C ASN A 82 -8.76 -3.39 -5.07
N TYR A 83 -8.29 -3.01 -3.90
CA TYR A 83 -8.11 -1.61 -3.50
C TYR A 83 -6.65 -1.21 -3.66
N SER A 84 -6.41 -0.08 -4.31
CA SER A 84 -5.09 0.55 -4.24
C SER A 84 -4.90 1.12 -2.83
N PHE A 85 -3.71 0.87 -2.28
CA PHE A 85 -3.36 1.48 -0.99
C PHE A 85 -3.38 2.99 -1.10
N VAL A 86 -4.32 3.60 -0.44
CA VAL A 86 -4.29 5.05 -0.23
C VAL A 86 -3.25 5.31 0.87
N GLN A 87 -2.03 5.66 0.46
CA GLN A 87 -0.92 6.06 1.34
C GLN A 87 -0.55 5.03 2.44
N PRO A 88 0.13 3.97 2.07
CA PRO A 88 0.71 3.07 3.07
C PRO A 88 1.73 3.84 3.91
N SER A 89 1.75 3.59 5.22
CA SER A 89 2.79 4.17 6.09
C SER A 89 4.19 3.72 5.65
N GLU A 90 5.22 4.50 5.96
CA GLU A 90 6.60 4.12 5.70
C GLU A 90 6.94 2.77 6.34
N ALA A 91 6.36 2.49 7.51
CA ALA A 91 6.53 1.22 8.20
C ALA A 91 5.96 0.04 7.42
N LEU A 92 4.84 0.22 6.72
CA LEU A 92 4.24 -0.79 5.85
C LEU A 92 5.03 -0.92 4.55
N LEU A 93 5.35 0.21 3.90
CA LEU A 93 6.13 0.24 2.66
C LEU A 93 7.50 -0.44 2.80
N SER A 94 8.21 -0.16 3.88
CA SER A 94 9.56 -0.71 4.08
C SER A 94 9.60 -2.22 4.35
N ARG A 95 8.46 -2.86 4.60
CA ARG A 95 8.36 -4.29 4.97
C ARG A 95 7.53 -5.11 4.01
N THR A 96 6.97 -4.50 2.98
CA THR A 96 6.05 -5.15 2.05
C THR A 96 6.48 -4.91 0.61
N LEU A 97 6.49 -5.95 -0.20
CA LEU A 97 6.63 -5.84 -1.66
C LEU A 97 5.23 -5.71 -2.25
N PHE A 98 4.99 -4.60 -2.93
CA PHE A 98 3.74 -4.35 -3.64
C PHE A 98 3.90 -4.70 -5.10
N ILE A 99 3.06 -5.59 -5.60
CA ILE A 99 3.00 -5.97 -7.01
C ILE A 99 1.70 -5.39 -7.58
N HIS A 100 1.85 -4.46 -8.51
CA HIS A 100 0.71 -3.82 -9.17
C HIS A 100 0.37 -4.60 -10.44
N MET A 101 -0.81 -5.23 -10.43
CA MET A 101 -1.34 -5.91 -11.62
C MET A 101 -2.36 -5.01 -12.31
N LYS A 102 -2.18 -4.76 -13.61
CA LYS A 102 -3.13 -4.01 -14.43
C LYS A 102 -4.05 -4.98 -15.14
N LYS A 103 -5.28 -4.54 -15.43
CA LYS A 103 -6.22 -5.35 -16.22
C LYS A 103 -5.68 -5.67 -17.61
N SER A 104 -4.85 -4.78 -18.19
CA SER A 104 -4.14 -5.00 -19.45
C SER A 104 -3.12 -6.13 -19.40
N ASP A 105 -2.63 -6.50 -18.20
CA ASP A 105 -1.62 -7.54 -18.03
C ASP A 105 -2.27 -8.94 -18.03
N PHE A 106 -3.61 -8.97 -17.99
CA PHE A 106 -4.39 -10.21 -18.01
C PHE A 106 -4.59 -10.71 -19.45
N VAL A 107 -3.93 -11.81 -19.78
CA VAL A 107 -4.11 -12.51 -21.07
C VAL A 107 -5.01 -13.71 -20.83
N GLN A 108 -6.26 -13.62 -21.29
CA GLN A 108 -7.28 -14.66 -21.08
C GLN A 108 -6.86 -16.03 -21.63
N GLU A 109 -6.08 -16.07 -22.70
CA GLU A 109 -5.57 -17.30 -23.28
C GLU A 109 -4.61 -18.03 -22.34
N ASN A 110 -3.74 -17.30 -21.64
CA ASN A 110 -2.80 -17.87 -20.68
C ASN A 110 -3.53 -18.48 -19.49
N PHE A 111 -4.70 -17.96 -19.14
CA PHE A 111 -5.48 -18.46 -18.00
C PHE A 111 -6.09 -19.84 -18.25
N LYS A 112 -6.39 -20.18 -19.51
CA LYS A 112 -6.91 -21.50 -19.91
C LYS A 112 -5.90 -22.63 -19.65
N TYR A 113 -4.60 -22.31 -19.63
CA TYR A 113 -3.56 -23.30 -19.33
C TYR A 113 -3.34 -23.49 -17.83
N PHE A 114 -3.96 -22.66 -16.98
CA PHE A 114 -3.86 -22.76 -15.53
C PHE A 114 -4.89 -23.74 -14.98
N ASP A 115 -4.87 -24.95 -15.49
CA ASP A 115 -5.72 -26.04 -15.05
C ASP A 115 -5.17 -26.70 -13.75
N GLU A 116 -5.92 -27.67 -13.25
CA GLU A 116 -5.56 -28.40 -12.05
C GLU A 116 -4.25 -29.20 -12.19
N SER A 117 -3.95 -29.67 -13.40
CA SER A 117 -2.72 -30.41 -13.71
C SER A 117 -1.50 -29.49 -13.58
N LEU A 118 -1.54 -28.32 -14.23
CA LEU A 118 -0.45 -27.33 -14.14
C LEU A 118 -0.24 -26.84 -12.69
N ARG A 119 -1.32 -26.71 -11.91
CA ARG A 119 -1.22 -26.31 -10.49
C ARG A 119 -0.46 -27.36 -9.66
N LYS A 120 -0.65 -28.65 -9.95
CA LYS A 120 0.10 -29.74 -9.31
C LYS A 120 1.56 -29.72 -9.72
N ASP A 121 1.84 -29.50 -11.01
CA ASP A 121 3.21 -29.44 -11.53
C ASP A 121 4.00 -28.26 -10.93
N LEU A 122 3.35 -27.12 -10.72
CA LEU A 122 3.98 -25.97 -10.04
C LEU A 122 4.46 -26.30 -8.63
N SER A 123 3.79 -27.20 -7.91
CA SER A 123 4.21 -27.61 -6.56
C SER A 123 5.54 -28.37 -6.55
N LEU A 124 5.94 -28.94 -7.67
CA LEU A 124 7.22 -29.64 -7.83
C LEU A 124 8.42 -28.67 -7.94
N ILE A 125 8.17 -27.41 -8.21
CA ILE A 125 9.24 -26.39 -8.32
C ILE A 125 9.88 -26.13 -6.95
N LEU A 126 9.07 -26.06 -5.89
CA LEU A 126 9.56 -25.74 -4.56
C LEU A 126 10.60 -26.73 -4.02
N PRO A 127 10.39 -28.06 -4.06
CA PRO A 127 11.42 -29.03 -3.67
C PRO A 127 12.72 -28.86 -4.46
N ARG A 128 12.64 -28.57 -5.75
CA ARG A 128 13.79 -28.31 -6.60
C ARG A 128 14.52 -27.03 -6.21
N LEU A 129 13.81 -25.96 -5.89
CA LEU A 129 14.40 -24.72 -5.37
C LEU A 129 15.12 -24.94 -4.04
N LEU A 130 14.60 -25.81 -3.18
CA LEU A 130 15.24 -26.13 -1.90
C LEU A 130 16.62 -26.81 -2.05
N LEU A 131 16.89 -27.48 -3.18
CA LEU A 131 18.23 -28.02 -3.50
C LEU A 131 19.25 -26.90 -3.68
N TYR A 132 18.83 -25.69 -4.01
CA TYR A 132 19.69 -24.53 -4.17
C TYR A 132 19.82 -23.66 -2.90
N ARG A 133 19.28 -24.10 -1.76
CA ARG A 133 19.26 -23.33 -0.50
C ARG A 133 20.65 -22.78 -0.10
N ASP A 134 21.71 -23.54 -0.34
CA ASP A 134 23.07 -23.17 0.03
C ASP A 134 23.62 -22.03 -0.84
N TYR A 135 23.03 -21.80 -2.02
CA TYR A 135 23.36 -20.70 -2.92
C TYR A 135 22.57 -19.42 -2.62
N VAL A 136 21.48 -19.49 -1.83
CA VAL A 136 20.62 -18.34 -1.54
C VAL A 136 21.41 -17.22 -0.90
N LEU A 137 22.15 -17.50 0.16
CA LEU A 137 22.85 -16.47 0.92
C LEU A 137 24.00 -15.81 0.14
N PRO A 138 24.86 -16.53 -0.59
CA PRO A 138 25.87 -15.93 -1.47
C PRO A 138 25.26 -15.04 -2.56
N ILE A 139 24.21 -15.51 -3.25
CA ILE A 139 23.55 -14.72 -4.29
C ILE A 139 22.89 -13.49 -3.68
N PHE A 140 22.18 -13.65 -2.56
CA PHE A 140 21.55 -12.54 -1.86
C PHE A 140 22.58 -11.44 -1.48
N LYS A 141 23.70 -11.83 -0.91
CA LYS A 141 24.77 -10.86 -0.55
C LYS A 141 25.28 -10.11 -1.76
N SER A 142 25.50 -10.81 -2.88
CA SER A 142 25.95 -10.19 -4.13
C SER A 142 24.93 -9.22 -4.71
N VAL A 143 23.64 -9.63 -4.79
CA VAL A 143 22.55 -8.79 -5.27
C VAL A 143 22.37 -7.57 -4.36
N TYR A 144 22.32 -7.79 -3.06
CA TYR A 144 22.14 -6.72 -2.07
C TYR A 144 23.27 -5.68 -2.13
N GLN A 145 24.53 -6.12 -2.23
CA GLN A 145 25.66 -5.21 -2.38
C GLN A 145 25.61 -4.43 -3.69
N ASN A 146 25.20 -5.09 -4.78
CA ASN A 146 25.02 -4.43 -6.07
C ASN A 146 23.93 -3.34 -5.99
N LEU A 147 22.82 -3.62 -5.31
CA LEU A 147 21.74 -2.66 -5.12
C LEU A 147 22.19 -1.43 -4.30
N ILE A 148 22.91 -1.66 -3.19
CA ILE A 148 23.46 -0.55 -2.38
C ILE A 148 24.36 0.35 -3.22
N ASN A 149 25.22 -0.23 -4.04
CA ASN A 149 26.20 0.52 -4.82
C ASN A 149 25.56 1.33 -5.98
N ASN A 150 24.43 0.86 -6.49
CA ASN A 150 23.83 1.44 -7.71
C ASN A 150 22.57 2.29 -7.47
N ILE A 151 22.00 2.26 -6.25
CA ILE A 151 20.83 3.08 -5.92
C ILE A 151 21.29 4.30 -5.14
N PRO A 152 21.34 5.52 -5.76
CA PRO A 152 21.74 6.71 -5.07
C PRO A 152 20.68 7.16 -4.05
N ASN A 153 21.12 7.76 -2.94
CA ASN A 153 20.25 8.30 -1.88
C ASN A 153 19.27 7.31 -1.25
N TYR A 154 19.75 6.11 -1.05
CA TYR A 154 18.99 5.03 -0.50
C TYR A 154 18.46 5.34 0.93
N SER A 155 17.15 5.26 1.08
CA SER A 155 16.46 5.45 2.36
C SER A 155 15.62 4.22 2.72
N GLY A 156 16.19 3.12 3.11
CA GLY A 156 15.34 1.99 3.49
C GLY A 156 15.96 0.62 3.36
N ASP A 157 16.97 0.33 4.18
CA ASP A 157 17.65 -0.96 4.22
C ASP A 157 16.69 -2.17 4.22
N ARG A 158 15.57 -2.07 4.93
CA ARG A 158 14.57 -3.15 5.03
C ARG A 158 13.91 -3.48 3.71
N TYR A 159 13.48 -2.46 2.97
CA TYR A 159 12.85 -2.66 1.68
C TYR A 159 13.84 -3.23 0.67
N LEU A 160 15.06 -2.70 0.66
CA LEU A 160 16.11 -3.18 -0.23
C LEU A 160 16.46 -4.65 0.01
N ARG A 161 16.49 -5.09 1.26
CA ARG A 161 16.66 -6.52 1.60
C ARG A 161 15.52 -7.38 1.04
N SER A 162 14.30 -6.91 1.12
CA SER A 162 13.15 -7.62 0.57
C SER A 162 13.22 -7.70 -0.96
N VAL A 163 13.62 -6.62 -1.63
CA VAL A 163 13.85 -6.60 -3.08
C VAL A 163 14.99 -7.53 -3.45
N ALA A 164 16.14 -7.46 -2.73
CA ALA A 164 17.28 -8.33 -2.97
C ALA A 164 16.93 -9.82 -2.83
N MET A 165 16.12 -10.16 -1.83
CA MET A 165 15.65 -11.54 -1.65
C MET A 165 14.75 -11.99 -2.81
N SER A 166 13.82 -11.14 -3.25
CA SER A 166 12.99 -11.43 -4.42
C SER A 166 13.83 -11.66 -5.68
N CYS A 167 14.80 -10.77 -5.95
CA CYS A 167 15.72 -10.92 -7.08
C CYS A 167 16.55 -12.20 -6.98
N THR A 168 17.01 -12.56 -5.76
CA THR A 168 17.73 -13.80 -5.51
C THR A 168 16.92 -15.02 -5.93
N MET A 169 15.63 -15.05 -5.56
CA MET A 169 14.75 -16.15 -5.93
C MET A 169 14.53 -16.22 -7.44
N TRP A 170 14.39 -15.09 -8.15
CA TRP A 170 14.29 -15.07 -9.61
C TRP A 170 15.55 -15.54 -10.31
N ILE A 171 16.73 -15.20 -9.80
CA ILE A 171 18.02 -15.72 -10.31
C ILE A 171 18.06 -17.24 -10.16
N LEU A 172 17.62 -17.77 -9.02
CA LEU A 172 17.57 -19.22 -8.79
C LEU A 172 16.57 -19.92 -9.70
N ILE A 173 15.40 -19.32 -9.95
CA ILE A 173 14.42 -19.85 -10.89
C ILE A 173 14.99 -19.87 -12.32
N ASN A 174 15.59 -18.78 -12.78
CA ASN A 174 16.27 -18.74 -14.07
C ASN A 174 17.33 -19.86 -14.21
N LYS A 175 18.12 -20.06 -13.16
CA LYS A 175 19.13 -21.12 -13.12
C LYS A 175 18.51 -22.52 -13.14
N LEU A 176 17.40 -22.73 -12.42
CA LEU A 176 16.68 -23.99 -12.38
C LEU A 176 16.11 -24.36 -13.74
N VAL A 177 15.55 -23.38 -14.46
CA VAL A 177 14.90 -23.55 -15.78
C VAL A 177 15.94 -23.57 -16.91
N GLY A 178 17.15 -23.07 -16.66
CA GLY A 178 18.20 -22.96 -17.69
C GLY A 178 17.93 -21.84 -18.72
N GLN A 179 17.04 -20.91 -18.39
CA GLN A 179 16.64 -19.80 -19.28
C GLN A 179 16.55 -18.51 -18.48
N ASN A 180 16.83 -17.37 -19.13
CA ASN A 180 16.64 -16.04 -18.54
C ASN A 180 15.17 -15.60 -18.75
N LEU A 181 14.25 -16.18 -17.99
CA LEU A 181 12.83 -15.81 -18.02
C LEU A 181 12.58 -14.44 -17.41
N PHE A 182 13.40 -14.04 -16.44
CA PHE A 182 13.21 -12.82 -15.66
C PHE A 182 14.50 -12.00 -15.64
N ASN A 183 14.38 -10.73 -16.02
CA ASN A 183 15.43 -9.75 -15.85
C ASN A 183 15.29 -9.12 -14.46
N TRP A 184 16.14 -9.55 -13.53
CA TRP A 184 16.09 -9.08 -12.15
C TRP A 184 16.42 -7.58 -12.02
N GLN A 185 17.26 -7.02 -12.90
CA GLN A 185 17.57 -5.59 -12.89
C GLN A 185 16.33 -4.75 -13.23
N GLN A 186 15.54 -5.16 -14.21
CA GLN A 186 14.28 -4.51 -14.54
C GLN A 186 13.28 -4.61 -13.37
N MET A 187 13.19 -5.75 -12.71
CA MET A 187 12.34 -5.92 -11.54
C MET A 187 12.74 -4.99 -10.39
N VAL A 188 14.05 -4.79 -10.18
CA VAL A 188 14.54 -3.81 -9.20
C VAL A 188 14.02 -2.41 -9.51
N LEU A 189 14.12 -1.99 -10.77
CA LEU A 189 13.66 -0.65 -11.19
C LEU A 189 12.14 -0.50 -10.97
N GLU A 190 11.36 -1.53 -11.22
CA GLU A 190 9.91 -1.52 -11.00
C GLU A 190 9.57 -1.46 -9.50
N TYR A 191 10.14 -2.33 -8.69
CA TYR A 191 9.88 -2.36 -7.24
C TYR A 191 10.37 -1.09 -6.55
N TYR A 192 11.59 -0.67 -6.89
CA TYR A 192 12.18 0.50 -6.26
C TYR A 192 11.53 1.78 -6.76
N GLY A 193 11.21 1.87 -8.03
CA GLY A 193 10.46 2.99 -8.61
C GLY A 193 9.08 3.14 -7.96
N TYR A 194 8.38 2.03 -7.69
CA TYR A 194 7.12 2.06 -6.95
C TYR A 194 7.31 2.55 -5.51
N TYR A 195 8.32 2.03 -4.81
CA TYR A 195 8.65 2.44 -3.45
C TYR A 195 9.02 3.92 -3.37
N GLU A 196 9.93 4.40 -4.22
CA GLU A 196 10.31 5.82 -4.29
C GLU A 196 9.14 6.71 -4.65
N LYS A 197 8.34 6.32 -5.62
CA LYS A 197 7.14 7.07 -6.01
C LYS A 197 6.17 7.21 -4.84
N ASN A 198 6.00 6.19 -4.02
CA ASN A 198 5.11 6.23 -2.86
C ASN A 198 5.76 6.88 -1.63
N LEU A 199 7.09 6.83 -1.50
CA LEU A 199 7.81 7.59 -0.47
C LEU A 199 7.99 9.06 -0.85
N ARG A 200 8.37 9.34 -2.10
CA ARG A 200 8.57 10.72 -2.60
C ARG A 200 7.26 11.38 -2.97
N SER A 201 6.29 10.64 -3.44
CA SER A 201 4.92 11.06 -3.34
C SER A 201 4.49 10.94 -1.87
N LYS A 202 5.12 11.68 -1.02
CA LYS A 202 4.41 12.39 0.04
C LYS A 202 3.51 13.41 -0.65
N VAL A 203 2.60 12.92 -1.50
CA VAL A 203 1.31 13.55 -1.62
C VAL A 203 0.78 13.42 -0.21
N THR A 204 1.05 14.39 0.62
CA THR A 204 0.57 14.42 1.99
C THR A 204 -0.94 14.26 1.89
N ASN A 205 -1.57 13.79 2.95
CA ASN A 205 -3.04 13.80 2.99
C ASN A 205 -3.57 15.19 2.63
N ALA A 206 -2.80 16.23 2.95
CA ALA A 206 -3.02 17.61 2.58
C ALA A 206 -2.97 17.83 1.06
N ASP A 207 -1.98 17.31 0.34
CA ASP A 207 -1.91 17.42 -1.13
C ASP A 207 -3.07 16.68 -1.81
N MET A 208 -3.49 15.53 -1.26
CA MET A 208 -4.69 14.87 -1.76
C MET A 208 -5.93 15.72 -1.56
N MET A 209 -6.07 16.34 -0.39
CA MET A 209 -7.19 17.23 -0.13
C MET A 209 -7.18 18.43 -1.08
N LEU A 210 -6.02 19.02 -1.34
CA LEU A 210 -5.87 20.12 -2.31
C LEU A 210 -6.26 19.68 -3.73
N ARG A 211 -5.83 18.50 -4.18
CA ARG A 211 -6.22 17.95 -5.48
C ARG A 211 -7.72 17.68 -5.58
N HIS A 212 -8.34 17.17 -4.50
CA HIS A 212 -9.79 16.98 -4.48
C HIS A 212 -10.53 18.31 -4.51
N ILE A 213 -10.06 19.31 -3.78
CA ILE A 213 -10.60 20.67 -3.80
C ILE A 213 -10.51 21.24 -5.23
N SER A 214 -9.32 21.17 -5.88
CA SER A 214 -9.13 21.61 -7.25
C SER A 214 -10.10 20.92 -8.20
N LYS A 215 -10.19 19.60 -8.16
CA LYS A 215 -11.09 18.83 -9.03
C LYS A 215 -12.57 19.17 -8.84
N LEU A 216 -12.98 19.42 -7.61
CA LEU A 216 -14.36 19.83 -7.33
C LEU A 216 -14.67 21.26 -7.79
N ILE A 217 -13.67 22.14 -7.83
CA ILE A 217 -13.77 23.48 -8.40
C ILE A 217 -13.84 23.40 -9.93
N ASP A 218 -12.92 22.66 -10.57
CA ASP A 218 -12.89 22.43 -12.03
C ASP A 218 -14.23 21.87 -12.55
N ASN A 219 -14.78 20.90 -11.84
CA ASN A 219 -16.07 20.29 -12.18
C ASN A 219 -17.28 21.20 -11.86
N LYS A 220 -17.05 22.38 -11.28
CA LYS A 220 -18.12 23.32 -10.82
C LYS A 220 -19.01 22.78 -9.69
N ASP A 221 -18.56 21.73 -8.98
CA ASP A 221 -19.24 21.19 -7.81
C ASP A 221 -19.09 22.12 -6.60
N LEU A 222 -17.94 22.81 -6.50
CA LEU A 222 -17.73 23.92 -5.59
C LEU A 222 -17.86 25.24 -6.36
N ARG A 223 -18.64 26.17 -5.80
CA ARG A 223 -18.95 27.45 -6.43
C ARG A 223 -18.34 28.61 -5.66
N TYR A 224 -17.71 29.55 -6.38
CA TYR A 224 -17.21 30.79 -5.81
C TYR A 224 -18.34 31.58 -5.13
N GLY A 225 -18.04 32.22 -4.02
CA GLY A 225 -19.02 33.00 -3.25
C GLY A 225 -20.04 32.16 -2.46
N VAL A 226 -20.08 30.85 -2.64
CA VAL A 226 -20.98 29.93 -1.91
C VAL A 226 -20.19 28.91 -1.06
N HIS A 227 -19.22 28.28 -1.66
CA HIS A 227 -18.43 27.21 -1.06
C HIS A 227 -17.03 27.68 -0.69
N TYR A 228 -16.47 28.58 -1.51
CA TYR A 228 -15.14 29.14 -1.30
C TYR A 228 -15.05 30.60 -1.77
N LYS A 229 -14.01 31.28 -1.30
CA LYS A 229 -13.57 32.60 -1.76
C LYS A 229 -12.06 32.67 -1.80
N LEU A 230 -11.52 33.43 -2.76
CA LEU A 230 -10.10 33.73 -2.84
C LEU A 230 -9.86 35.10 -2.17
N ILE A 231 -8.86 35.16 -1.29
CA ILE A 231 -8.46 36.39 -0.60
C ILE A 231 -7.00 36.64 -0.92
N ARG A 232 -6.70 37.88 -1.32
CA ARG A 232 -5.34 38.31 -1.68
C ARG A 232 -4.68 37.41 -2.73
N ASP A 233 -5.48 36.82 -3.61
CA ASP A 233 -5.08 35.96 -4.72
C ASP A 233 -4.29 34.68 -4.37
N VAL A 234 -4.06 34.43 -3.09
CA VAL A 234 -3.26 33.27 -2.63
C VAL A 234 -3.84 32.53 -1.42
N ILE A 235 -4.90 33.05 -0.81
CA ILE A 235 -5.55 32.42 0.34
C ILE A 235 -6.96 31.97 -0.06
N LEU A 236 -7.14 30.66 -0.16
CA LEU A 236 -8.44 30.05 -0.38
C LEU A 236 -9.18 29.93 0.94
N ARG A 237 -10.31 30.62 1.08
CA ARG A 237 -11.28 30.43 2.17
C ARG A 237 -12.28 29.39 1.77
N LEU A 238 -12.30 28.26 2.46
CA LEU A 238 -13.15 27.11 2.17
C LEU A 238 -14.18 26.91 3.28
N ASN A 239 -15.45 26.86 2.92
CA ASN A 239 -16.50 26.40 3.85
C ASN A 239 -16.42 24.88 3.98
N LEU A 240 -15.80 24.43 5.05
CA LEU A 240 -15.47 23.02 5.25
C LEU A 240 -16.72 22.12 5.29
N SER A 241 -17.79 22.55 5.94
CA SER A 241 -19.04 21.76 6.01
C SER A 241 -19.65 21.54 4.64
N LYS A 242 -19.72 22.61 3.82
CA LYS A 242 -20.26 22.51 2.45
C LYS A 242 -19.34 21.69 1.54
N PHE A 243 -18.03 21.83 1.69
CA PHE A 243 -17.05 21.00 0.99
C PHE A 243 -17.24 19.51 1.31
N LEU A 244 -17.28 19.15 2.60
CA LEU A 244 -17.44 17.77 3.03
C LEU A 244 -18.75 17.16 2.54
N THR A 245 -19.83 17.93 2.55
CA THR A 245 -21.12 17.49 1.99
C THR A 245 -20.99 17.14 0.51
N LYS A 246 -20.34 18.00 -0.29
CA LYS A 246 -20.13 17.76 -1.71
C LYS A 246 -19.17 16.61 -1.98
N PHE A 247 -18.08 16.56 -1.24
CA PHE A 247 -17.11 15.48 -1.30
C PHE A 247 -17.77 14.12 -1.04
N ASN A 248 -18.58 14.02 0.02
CA ASN A 248 -19.24 12.77 0.39
C ASN A 248 -20.33 12.35 -0.60
N ILE A 249 -21.04 13.29 -1.23
CA ILE A 249 -21.99 12.97 -2.29
C ILE A 249 -21.29 12.36 -3.51
N LEU A 250 -20.13 12.88 -3.88
CA LEU A 250 -19.43 12.46 -5.10
C LEU A 250 -18.51 11.24 -4.90
N TYR A 251 -17.93 11.12 -3.74
CA TYR A 251 -16.93 10.08 -3.47
C TYR A 251 -17.33 9.09 -2.36
N GLY A 252 -18.30 9.44 -1.50
CA GLY A 252 -18.74 8.58 -0.41
C GLY A 252 -19.38 7.27 -0.88
N ASN A 253 -20.13 7.31 -1.98
CA ASN A 253 -20.76 6.12 -2.56
C ASN A 253 -19.79 5.19 -3.30
N THR A 254 -18.63 5.69 -3.71
CA THR A 254 -17.62 4.90 -4.45
C THR A 254 -16.52 4.33 -3.56
N GLN A 255 -16.39 4.81 -2.32
CA GLN A 255 -15.30 4.46 -1.43
C GLN A 255 -15.74 3.92 -0.06
N GLU A 256 -17.02 3.67 0.15
CA GLU A 256 -17.58 3.19 1.44
C GLU A 256 -17.22 4.06 2.66
N GLN A 257 -16.72 5.29 2.45
CA GLN A 257 -16.31 6.16 3.55
C GLN A 257 -16.78 7.59 3.34
N THR A 258 -17.63 8.03 4.24
CA THR A 258 -17.89 9.45 4.44
C THR A 258 -16.67 10.07 5.13
N LEU A 259 -16.13 11.13 4.55
CA LEU A 259 -15.08 11.93 5.18
C LEU A 259 -15.71 12.81 6.25
N GLU A 260 -15.37 12.57 7.51
CA GLU A 260 -15.83 13.41 8.61
C GLU A 260 -14.91 14.63 8.79
N MET A 261 -15.42 15.63 9.53
CA MET A 261 -14.64 16.84 9.81
C MET A 261 -13.39 16.56 10.64
N SER A 262 -13.47 15.62 11.57
CA SER A 262 -12.35 15.12 12.37
C SER A 262 -11.26 14.49 11.49
N ASP A 263 -11.66 13.67 10.52
CA ASP A 263 -10.73 13.02 9.60
C ASP A 263 -10.02 14.02 8.72
N PHE A 264 -10.78 14.98 8.14
CA PHE A 264 -10.18 16.06 7.37
C PHE A 264 -9.17 16.84 8.20
N CYS A 265 -9.54 17.29 9.40
CA CYS A 265 -8.62 18.01 10.27
C CYS A 265 -7.37 17.19 10.62
N ASN A 266 -7.51 15.90 10.90
CA ASN A 266 -6.38 15.01 11.17
C ASN A 266 -5.47 14.84 9.94
N TYR A 267 -6.04 14.81 8.74
CA TYR A 267 -5.26 14.68 7.50
C TYR A 267 -4.39 15.90 7.21
N VAL A 268 -4.82 17.08 7.61
CA VAL A 268 -4.12 18.33 7.32
C VAL A 268 -3.48 19.00 8.53
N ALA A 269 -3.60 18.42 9.73
CA ALA A 269 -3.19 19.03 11.01
C ALA A 269 -1.70 19.45 11.05
N ASN A 270 -0.83 18.73 10.34
CA ASN A 270 0.61 18.99 10.34
C ASN A 270 1.08 19.74 9.08
N ASP A 271 0.17 20.22 8.26
CA ASP A 271 0.50 20.93 7.03
C ASP A 271 0.28 22.43 7.21
N ASN A 272 1.36 23.20 7.09
CA ASN A 272 1.36 24.64 7.33
C ASN A 272 0.57 25.46 6.30
N ARG A 273 0.13 24.82 5.19
CA ARG A 273 -0.76 25.44 4.22
C ARG A 273 -2.17 25.60 4.74
N PHE A 274 -2.58 24.78 5.74
CA PHE A 274 -3.93 24.77 6.31
C PHE A 274 -3.96 25.48 7.65
N ASP A 275 -4.72 26.55 7.72
CA ASP A 275 -5.09 27.22 8.97
C ASP A 275 -6.51 26.74 9.34
N LEU A 276 -6.59 25.86 10.31
CA LEU A 276 -7.85 25.26 10.79
C LEU A 276 -8.64 26.18 11.74
N GLU A 277 -8.10 27.35 12.06
CA GLU A 277 -8.85 28.35 12.80
C GLU A 277 -10.08 28.79 11.99
N ARG A 278 -11.25 28.52 12.55
CA ARG A 278 -12.52 28.78 11.88
C ARG A 278 -12.86 30.26 11.95
N LYS A 279 -12.96 30.90 10.79
CA LYS A 279 -13.40 32.29 10.66
C LYS A 279 -14.81 32.34 10.06
N VAL A 280 -15.65 33.18 10.63
CA VAL A 280 -16.99 33.43 10.09
C VAL A 280 -16.89 34.43 8.94
N MET A 281 -17.39 34.05 7.79
CA MET A 281 -17.49 34.89 6.61
C MET A 281 -18.94 34.83 6.06
N ASP A 282 -19.23 35.64 5.05
CA ASP A 282 -20.54 35.66 4.37
C ASP A 282 -20.92 34.29 3.73
N ILE A 283 -19.94 33.45 3.40
CA ILE A 283 -20.16 32.07 2.96
C ILE A 283 -20.30 31.04 4.10
N GLY A 284 -20.23 31.50 5.36
CA GLY A 284 -20.31 30.69 6.57
C GLY A 284 -18.99 30.52 7.30
N ARG A 285 -18.86 29.48 8.14
CA ARG A 285 -17.61 29.16 8.84
C ARG A 285 -16.61 28.54 7.88
N THR A 286 -15.45 29.19 7.74
CA THR A 286 -14.41 28.80 6.78
C THR A 286 -13.09 28.48 7.47
N ILE A 287 -12.28 27.66 6.87
CA ILE A 287 -10.85 27.52 7.10
C ILE A 287 -10.06 28.27 6.03
N SER A 288 -8.77 28.51 6.28
CA SER A 288 -7.88 29.13 5.30
C SER A 288 -6.90 28.12 4.76
N ILE A 289 -6.63 28.20 3.48
CA ILE A 289 -5.65 27.37 2.78
C ILE A 289 -4.73 28.31 2.00
N ASN A 290 -3.43 28.29 2.31
CA ASN A 290 -2.43 29.03 1.55
C ASN A 290 -2.09 28.23 0.29
N ILE A 291 -2.41 28.78 -0.87
CA ILE A 291 -2.20 28.14 -2.18
C ILE A 291 -1.15 28.86 -3.03
N ALA A 292 -0.32 29.69 -2.43
CA ALA A 292 0.67 30.51 -3.14
C ALA A 292 1.64 29.70 -4.01
N ASN A 293 1.96 28.47 -3.59
CA ASN A 293 2.89 27.56 -4.28
C ASN A 293 2.16 26.39 -4.97
N GLU A 294 0.85 26.47 -5.13
CA GLU A 294 0.01 25.42 -5.72
C GLU A 294 -0.55 25.91 -7.08
N ASP A 295 0.33 26.03 -8.08
CA ASP A 295 -0.01 26.62 -9.38
C ASP A 295 -1.26 26.01 -10.01
N TYR A 296 -1.39 24.68 -9.97
CA TYR A 296 -2.55 23.98 -10.51
C TYR A 296 -3.88 24.36 -9.83
N LEU A 297 -3.86 24.61 -8.52
CA LEU A 297 -5.05 25.01 -7.78
C LEU A 297 -5.30 26.53 -7.94
N LEU A 298 -4.23 27.29 -8.02
CA LEU A 298 -4.31 28.75 -8.22
C LEU A 298 -4.96 29.07 -9.58
N ASP A 299 -4.54 28.40 -10.64
CA ASP A 299 -5.12 28.54 -11.97
C ASP A 299 -6.60 28.15 -12.00
N THR A 300 -6.93 27.00 -11.38
CA THR A 300 -8.31 26.53 -11.26
C THR A 300 -9.22 27.51 -10.52
N VAL A 301 -8.75 28.13 -9.44
CA VAL A 301 -9.57 29.03 -8.62
C VAL A 301 -9.75 30.39 -9.30
N LYS A 302 -8.82 30.81 -10.18
CA LYS A 302 -8.88 32.07 -10.93
C LYS A 302 -9.65 31.97 -12.24
N ALA A 303 -9.81 30.75 -12.79
CA ALA A 303 -10.61 30.49 -13.99
C ALA A 303 -12.11 30.54 -13.69
#